data_ed84fee08d07a1da1ff5ed470dd25187
#
_entry.id   ed84fee08d07a1da1ff5ed470dd25187
#
_cell.length_a   1.000
_cell.length_b   1.000
_cell.length_c   1.000
_cell.angle_alpha   90.00
_cell.angle_beta   90.00
_cell.angle_gamma   90.00
#
_symmetry.space_group_name_H-M   'P 1'
#
loop_
_entity.id
_entity.type
_entity.pdbx_description
1 polymer ?
#
loop_
_entity_poly.entity_id
_entity_poly.type
_entity_poly.pdbx_seq_one_letter_code
_entity_poly.pdbx_strand_id
1 'polypeptide(L)'
;MRTLAFFQTLVMTGLLVAASAASVVATRSVAAIKADILALAQSFAGQGDPDFSRQEALEKLVAELLAAAPQPPVAARLDLLAGPWYQVWGPYDYRGGDRGTVDPKITVDEIYQVVFRDGYYYNVNPVRGKSRIALLRGEFQPVPGYPDMLKVRFTRFPGNKGRPEDIPLWELAALAEAGELPAGTTIVPGFIVRWFFGGGFLREVYTDADMRITYAGDRVDDRADEHIYIMTRARSGA
;
A
#
# COMPACT_ATOMS: atom_id res chain seq x y z
N MET A 1 77.10 9.13 -54.76
CA MET A 1 75.68 8.99 -55.16
C MET A 1 75.18 7.72 -54.46
N ARG A 2 74.35 7.91 -53.38
CA ARG A 2 73.80 6.83 -52.60
C ARG A 2 72.28 6.94 -52.66
N THR A 3 71.64 5.97 -53.24
CA THR A 3 70.22 5.81 -53.39
C THR A 3 69.59 5.25 -52.09
N LEU A 4 68.74 5.99 -51.43
CA LEU A 4 67.98 5.48 -50.27
C LEU A 4 66.71 4.83 -50.80
N ALA A 5 66.49 3.58 -50.49
CA ALA A 5 65.23 2.87 -50.69
C ALA A 5 64.35 3.09 -49.48
N PHE A 6 63.13 3.59 -49.69
CA PHE A 6 62.06 3.75 -48.66
C PHE A 6 61.24 2.46 -48.65
N PHE A 7 61.28 1.74 -47.53
CA PHE A 7 60.31 0.69 -47.23
C PHE A 7 59.10 1.25 -46.60
N GLN A 8 57.97 1.26 -47.29
CA GLN A 8 56.65 1.53 -46.68
C GLN A 8 56.07 0.25 -46.07
N THR A 9 56.01 0.20 -44.75
CA THR A 9 55.32 -0.84 -44.00
C THR A 9 53.84 -0.45 -43.88
N LEU A 10 52.94 -1.19 -44.55
CA LEU A 10 51.50 -1.07 -44.47
C LEU A 10 51.04 -1.76 -43.21
N VAL A 11 50.69 -1.00 -42.17
CA VAL A 11 50.05 -1.51 -40.96
C VAL A 11 48.57 -1.59 -41.22
N MET A 12 48.04 -2.78 -41.46
CA MET A 12 46.59 -3.06 -41.44
C MET A 12 46.11 -3.13 -40.00
N THR A 13 45.46 -2.06 -39.54
CA THR A 13 44.75 -2.05 -38.24
C THR A 13 43.36 -2.66 -38.47
N GLY A 14 43.22 -3.95 -38.13
CA GLY A 14 41.95 -4.63 -38.13
C GLY A 14 41.09 -4.10 -36.97
N LEU A 15 40.05 -3.36 -37.28
CA LEU A 15 39.03 -2.92 -36.31
C LEU A 15 38.12 -4.12 -35.99
N LEU A 16 38.36 -4.77 -34.86
CA LEU A 16 37.43 -5.76 -34.32
C LEU A 16 36.23 -4.98 -33.73
N VAL A 17 35.12 -4.89 -34.46
CA VAL A 17 33.84 -4.45 -33.93
C VAL A 17 33.29 -5.60 -33.11
N ALA A 18 33.52 -5.58 -31.80
CA ALA A 18 32.81 -6.44 -30.87
C ALA A 18 31.34 -5.98 -30.81
N ALA A 19 30.48 -6.68 -31.54
CA ALA A 19 29.05 -6.55 -31.40
C ALA A 19 28.64 -7.04 -30.01
N SER A 20 28.51 -6.13 -29.05
CA SER A 20 27.92 -6.42 -27.75
C SER A 20 26.44 -6.75 -27.99
N ALA A 21 26.10 -8.03 -27.98
CA ALA A 21 24.72 -8.48 -27.93
C ALA A 21 24.19 -8.10 -26.57
N ALA A 22 23.63 -6.89 -26.45
CA ALA A 22 22.82 -6.52 -25.31
C ALA A 22 21.64 -7.51 -25.29
N SER A 23 21.67 -8.44 -24.34
CA SER A 23 20.53 -9.29 -24.02
C SER A 23 19.38 -8.36 -23.66
N VAL A 24 18.40 -8.19 -24.53
CA VAL A 24 17.15 -7.50 -24.23
C VAL A 24 16.44 -8.42 -23.24
N VAL A 25 16.67 -8.19 -21.95
CA VAL A 25 15.84 -8.78 -20.91
C VAL A 25 14.44 -8.28 -21.19
N ALA A 26 13.56 -9.16 -21.62
CA ALA A 26 12.17 -8.83 -21.88
C ALA A 26 11.57 -8.23 -20.60
N THR A 27 11.30 -6.94 -20.63
CA THR A 27 10.72 -6.23 -19.48
C THR A 27 9.34 -6.83 -19.24
N ARG A 28 9.10 -7.34 -18.06
CA ARG A 28 7.80 -7.88 -17.67
C ARG A 28 6.74 -6.79 -17.76
N SER A 29 5.53 -7.16 -18.18
CA SER A 29 4.42 -6.18 -18.22
C SER A 29 3.97 -5.80 -16.82
N VAL A 30 3.51 -4.56 -16.66
CA VAL A 30 2.94 -4.05 -15.39
C VAL A 30 1.82 -5.00 -14.89
N ALA A 31 0.97 -5.50 -15.79
CA ALA A 31 -0.09 -6.44 -15.45
C ALA A 31 0.45 -7.76 -14.87
N ALA A 32 1.53 -8.31 -15.43
CA ALA A 32 2.16 -9.52 -14.93
C ALA A 32 2.79 -9.31 -13.54
N ILE A 33 3.48 -8.18 -13.34
CA ILE A 33 4.08 -7.86 -12.04
C ILE A 33 2.99 -7.68 -10.96
N LYS A 34 1.91 -6.96 -11.29
CA LYS A 34 0.76 -6.81 -10.39
C LYS A 34 0.13 -8.16 -10.02
N ALA A 35 -0.04 -9.05 -10.99
CA ALA A 35 -0.57 -10.39 -10.75
C ALA A 35 0.30 -11.18 -9.77
N ASP A 36 1.62 -11.12 -9.90
CA ASP A 36 2.56 -11.80 -8.99
C ASP A 36 2.55 -11.19 -7.59
N ILE A 37 2.47 -9.85 -7.48
CA ILE A 37 2.31 -9.19 -6.17
C ILE A 37 1.04 -9.69 -5.48
N LEU A 38 -0.09 -9.73 -6.20
CA LEU A 38 -1.36 -10.20 -5.63
C LEU A 38 -1.31 -11.67 -5.26
N ALA A 39 -0.76 -12.53 -6.11
CA ALA A 39 -0.63 -13.95 -5.83
C ALA A 39 0.25 -14.20 -4.59
N LEU A 40 1.37 -13.49 -4.48
CA LEU A 40 2.26 -13.57 -3.34
C LEU A 40 1.59 -13.05 -2.05
N ALA A 41 0.95 -11.88 -2.12
CA ALA A 41 0.21 -11.31 -0.98
C ALA A 41 -0.92 -12.24 -0.50
N GLN A 42 -1.67 -12.83 -1.43
CA GLN A 42 -2.72 -13.81 -1.11
C GLN A 42 -2.16 -15.08 -0.48
N SER A 43 -0.97 -15.54 -0.88
CA SER A 43 -0.33 -16.71 -0.27
C SER A 43 0.05 -16.47 1.19
N PHE A 44 0.18 -15.21 1.60
CA PHE A 44 0.46 -14.80 2.97
C PHE A 44 -0.82 -14.53 3.80
N ALA A 45 -1.99 -14.68 3.21
CA ALA A 45 -3.25 -14.40 3.89
C ALA A 45 -3.35 -15.14 5.23
N GLY A 46 -3.62 -14.40 6.30
CA GLY A 46 -3.68 -14.93 7.64
C GLY A 46 -2.37 -15.21 8.33
N GLN A 47 -1.28 -14.77 7.74
CA GLN A 47 0.05 -14.92 8.31
C GLN A 47 0.63 -13.54 8.63
N GLY A 48 1.00 -13.32 9.89
CA GLY A 48 1.78 -12.14 10.27
C GLY A 48 3.21 -12.21 9.73
N ASP A 49 3.93 -11.13 9.87
CA ASP A 49 5.33 -11.02 9.40
C ASP A 49 6.25 -10.49 10.52
N PRO A 50 6.50 -11.31 11.55
CA PRO A 50 7.26 -10.89 12.73
C PRO A 50 8.73 -10.58 12.41
N ASP A 51 9.27 -11.13 11.35
CA ASP A 51 10.66 -11.00 10.92
C ASP A 51 10.84 -10.22 9.60
N PHE A 52 9.79 -9.62 9.08
CA PHE A 52 9.74 -8.86 7.81
C PHE A 52 10.10 -9.67 6.54
N SER A 53 10.24 -10.98 6.62
CA SER A 53 10.65 -11.80 5.47
C SER A 53 9.62 -11.78 4.33
N ARG A 54 8.32 -11.72 4.66
CA ARG A 54 7.24 -11.60 3.67
C ARG A 54 7.19 -10.22 3.05
N GLN A 55 7.39 -9.19 3.84
CA GLN A 55 7.51 -7.82 3.36
C GLN A 55 8.68 -7.70 2.38
N GLU A 56 9.86 -8.19 2.72
CA GLU A 56 11.03 -8.18 1.84
C GLU A 56 10.79 -8.90 0.50
N ALA A 57 10.04 -10.01 0.54
CA ALA A 57 9.68 -10.73 -0.69
C ALA A 57 8.76 -9.89 -1.60
N LEU A 58 7.77 -9.19 -1.02
CA LEU A 58 6.89 -8.27 -1.74
C LEU A 58 7.64 -7.04 -2.27
N GLU A 59 8.55 -6.47 -1.49
CA GLU A 59 9.30 -5.26 -1.86
C GLU A 59 10.12 -5.43 -3.13
N LYS A 60 10.62 -6.63 -3.39
CA LYS A 60 11.33 -6.94 -4.66
C LYS A 60 10.41 -6.77 -5.87
N LEU A 61 9.19 -7.27 -5.79
CA LEU A 61 8.19 -7.11 -6.86
C LEU A 61 7.66 -5.67 -6.95
N VAL A 62 7.52 -5.00 -5.81
CA VAL A 62 7.11 -3.59 -5.76
C VAL A 62 8.16 -2.70 -6.40
N ALA A 63 9.45 -2.94 -6.14
CA ALA A 63 10.52 -2.21 -6.80
C ALA A 63 10.51 -2.40 -8.33
N GLU A 64 10.25 -3.63 -8.81
CA GLU A 64 10.08 -3.91 -10.23
C GLU A 64 8.86 -3.17 -10.82
N LEU A 65 7.73 -3.17 -10.10
CA LEU A 65 6.53 -2.45 -10.51
C LEU A 65 6.77 -0.94 -10.63
N LEU A 66 7.44 -0.34 -9.66
CA LEU A 66 7.74 1.09 -9.67
C LEU A 66 8.73 1.49 -10.76
N ALA A 67 9.68 0.60 -11.11
CA ALA A 67 10.56 0.80 -12.26
C ALA A 67 9.80 0.73 -13.59
N ALA A 68 8.81 -0.16 -13.70
CA ALA A 68 7.98 -0.31 -14.91
C ALA A 68 6.87 0.75 -15.03
N ALA A 69 6.39 1.27 -13.90
CA ALA A 69 5.29 2.24 -13.83
C ALA A 69 5.55 3.31 -12.75
N PRO A 70 6.48 4.25 -13.01
CA PRO A 70 6.76 5.34 -12.08
C PRO A 70 5.49 6.14 -11.74
N GLN A 71 5.35 6.49 -10.47
CA GLN A 71 4.16 7.17 -9.98
C GLN A 71 4.38 8.69 -9.89
N PRO A 72 3.39 9.51 -10.28
CA PRO A 72 3.43 10.94 -9.99
C PRO A 72 3.32 11.18 -8.47
N PRO A 73 3.64 12.39 -7.99
CA PRO A 73 3.45 12.76 -6.59
C PRO A 73 2.03 12.44 -6.09
N VAL A 74 1.91 12.02 -4.82
CA VAL A 74 0.63 11.62 -4.22
C VAL A 74 -0.44 12.71 -4.33
N ALA A 75 -0.05 13.98 -4.21
CA ALA A 75 -0.95 15.11 -4.35
C ALA A 75 -1.64 15.18 -5.74
N ALA A 76 -0.99 14.66 -6.79
CA ALA A 76 -1.53 14.64 -8.15
C ALA A 76 -2.45 13.42 -8.43
N ARG A 77 -2.52 12.46 -7.49
CA ARG A 77 -3.32 11.23 -7.65
C ARG A 77 -4.31 10.97 -6.51
N LEU A 78 -4.67 12.01 -5.76
CA LEU A 78 -5.66 11.88 -4.68
C LEU A 78 -7.01 11.37 -5.18
N ASP A 79 -7.40 11.71 -6.40
CA ASP A 79 -8.62 11.18 -7.02
C ASP A 79 -8.55 9.66 -7.27
N LEU A 80 -7.37 9.12 -7.57
CA LEU A 80 -7.18 7.67 -7.70
C LEU A 80 -7.20 6.96 -6.34
N LEU A 81 -6.78 7.64 -5.28
CA LEU A 81 -6.86 7.10 -3.92
C LEU A 81 -8.30 7.00 -3.43
N ALA A 82 -9.20 7.90 -3.87
CA ALA A 82 -10.58 7.93 -3.41
C ALA A 82 -11.35 6.65 -3.75
N GLY A 83 -12.13 6.18 -2.79
CA GLY A 83 -13.00 5.00 -2.90
C GLY A 83 -12.62 3.87 -1.94
N PRO A 84 -13.32 2.72 -2.03
CA PRO A 84 -13.11 1.61 -1.14
C PRO A 84 -11.93 0.73 -1.61
N TRP A 85 -11.06 0.39 -0.65
CA TRP A 85 -9.91 -0.49 -0.83
C TRP A 85 -10.02 -1.69 0.11
N TYR A 86 -9.93 -2.88 -0.45
CA TYR A 86 -9.87 -4.13 0.31
C TYR A 86 -8.40 -4.48 0.58
N GLN A 87 -8.05 -4.77 1.83
CA GLN A 87 -6.70 -5.20 2.20
C GLN A 87 -6.50 -6.67 1.85
N VAL A 88 -5.65 -6.94 0.88
CA VAL A 88 -5.24 -8.31 0.52
C VAL A 88 -4.27 -8.86 1.54
N TRP A 89 -3.29 -8.06 1.95
CA TRP A 89 -2.31 -8.40 2.98
C TRP A 89 -1.68 -7.17 3.63
N GLY A 90 -1.28 -7.34 4.89
CA GLY A 90 -0.44 -6.43 5.65
C GLY A 90 0.25 -7.20 6.78
N PRO A 91 1.43 -6.77 7.26
CA PRO A 91 2.26 -7.53 8.19
C PRO A 91 1.66 -7.68 9.58
N TYR A 92 0.72 -6.81 9.93
CA TYR A 92 -0.15 -6.99 11.10
C TYR A 92 -1.38 -7.82 10.75
N ASP A 93 -1.17 -8.89 10.00
CA ASP A 93 -2.25 -9.82 9.74
C ASP A 93 -2.50 -10.62 11.03
N TYR A 94 -3.44 -10.17 11.76
CA TYR A 94 -3.77 -10.14 13.17
C TYR A 94 -4.17 -11.46 13.79
N ARG A 95 -3.81 -12.54 13.18
CA ARG A 95 -4.14 -13.88 13.66
C ARG A 95 -3.11 -14.46 14.63
N GLY A 96 -1.99 -13.80 14.82
CA GLY A 96 -0.86 -14.33 15.56
C GLY A 96 -0.34 -13.52 16.74
N GLY A 97 -0.89 -12.41 17.06
CA GLY A 97 -0.83 -11.75 18.37
C GLY A 97 0.47 -11.50 19.09
N ASP A 98 1.66 -11.64 18.49
CA ASP A 98 2.92 -11.57 19.26
C ASP A 98 3.54 -10.17 19.41
N ARG A 99 2.96 -9.15 18.83
CA ARG A 99 3.37 -7.76 19.10
C ARG A 99 2.32 -6.91 19.79
N GLY A 100 1.49 -7.51 20.63
CA GLY A 100 0.75 -6.80 21.71
C GLY A 100 -0.26 -5.74 21.33
N THR A 101 -0.47 -5.43 20.06
CA THR A 101 -1.25 -4.26 19.64
C THR A 101 -2.48 -4.59 18.81
N VAL A 102 -2.69 -5.86 18.45
CA VAL A 102 -3.84 -6.19 17.63
C VAL A 102 -4.70 -7.25 18.26
N ASP A 103 -5.94 -6.88 18.44
CA ASP A 103 -6.98 -7.73 19.01
C ASP A 103 -7.13 -8.99 18.10
N PRO A 104 -6.80 -10.21 18.58
CA PRO A 104 -6.97 -11.46 17.82
C PRO A 104 -8.42 -11.73 17.41
N LYS A 105 -9.30 -10.78 17.67
CA LYS A 105 -10.71 -10.78 17.33
C LYS A 105 -11.05 -10.09 16.01
N ILE A 106 -10.10 -9.46 15.34
CA ILE A 106 -10.30 -8.86 14.03
C ILE A 106 -10.20 -9.95 12.97
N THR A 107 -11.17 -10.03 12.08
CA THR A 107 -11.11 -10.92 10.91
C THR A 107 -10.43 -10.17 9.78
N VAL A 108 -9.33 -10.71 9.31
CA VAL A 108 -8.53 -10.12 8.22
C VAL A 108 -9.23 -10.16 6.88
N ASP A 109 -10.15 -11.10 6.72
CA ASP A 109 -10.83 -11.37 5.45
C ASP A 109 -11.77 -10.24 4.99
N GLU A 110 -11.91 -9.19 5.79
CA GLU A 110 -12.87 -8.12 5.54
C GLU A 110 -12.35 -6.74 5.99
N ILE A 111 -11.04 -6.51 5.93
CA ILE A 111 -10.48 -5.19 6.26
C ILE A 111 -10.58 -4.28 5.04
N TYR A 112 -11.21 -3.13 5.22
CA TYR A 112 -11.31 -2.11 4.19
C TYR A 112 -10.73 -0.78 4.68
N GLN A 113 -10.17 -0.04 3.74
CA GLN A 113 -9.90 1.38 3.89
C GLN A 113 -10.73 2.13 2.85
N VAL A 114 -11.64 2.99 3.31
CA VAL A 114 -12.49 3.81 2.44
C VAL A 114 -11.96 5.23 2.46
N VAL A 115 -11.41 5.67 1.35
CA VAL A 115 -10.77 6.98 1.20
C VAL A 115 -11.73 7.94 0.54
N PHE A 116 -11.88 9.14 1.09
CA PHE A 116 -12.72 10.22 0.58
C PHE A 116 -11.85 11.34 -0.01
N ARG A 117 -12.36 12.00 -1.05
CA ARG A 117 -11.66 13.08 -1.75
C ARG A 117 -11.33 14.27 -0.85
N ASP A 118 -12.12 14.47 0.18
CA ASP A 118 -12.01 15.61 1.10
C ASP A 118 -10.90 15.45 2.16
N GLY A 119 -9.97 14.51 1.96
CA GLY A 119 -8.79 14.38 2.81
C GLY A 119 -9.01 13.59 4.09
N TYR A 120 -9.95 12.66 4.10
CA TYR A 120 -10.15 11.72 5.20
C TYR A 120 -10.42 10.30 4.71
N TYR A 121 -10.31 9.33 5.60
CA TYR A 121 -10.60 7.94 5.33
C TYR A 121 -11.14 7.23 6.57
N TYR A 122 -11.72 6.07 6.35
CA TYR A 122 -12.09 5.13 7.40
C TYR A 122 -11.38 3.80 7.20
N ASN A 123 -10.78 3.27 8.27
CA ASN A 123 -10.51 1.86 8.38
C ASN A 123 -11.77 1.18 8.89
N VAL A 124 -12.23 0.15 8.16
CA VAL A 124 -13.44 -0.61 8.47
C VAL A 124 -13.01 -2.03 8.80
N ASN A 125 -13.09 -2.39 10.07
CA ASN A 125 -12.58 -3.66 10.58
C ASN A 125 -13.70 -4.41 11.30
N PRO A 126 -14.18 -5.56 10.79
CA PRO A 126 -15.08 -6.42 11.55
C PRO A 126 -14.33 -7.05 12.73
N VAL A 127 -15.03 -7.15 13.85
CA VAL A 127 -14.47 -7.74 15.07
C VAL A 127 -14.93 -9.19 15.20
N ARG A 128 -13.98 -10.12 15.13
CA ARG A 128 -14.24 -11.58 15.13
C ARG A 128 -15.02 -12.01 16.36
N GLY A 129 -16.02 -12.88 16.16
CA GLY A 129 -16.83 -13.44 17.24
C GLY A 129 -17.75 -12.44 17.96
N LYS A 130 -17.79 -11.20 17.48
CA LYS A 130 -18.72 -10.18 17.93
C LYS A 130 -19.39 -9.59 16.69
N SER A 131 -20.71 -9.47 16.70
CA SER A 131 -21.43 -8.72 15.67
C SER A 131 -21.08 -7.22 15.77
N ARG A 132 -19.80 -6.89 15.68
CA ARG A 132 -19.28 -5.53 15.86
C ARG A 132 -18.39 -5.15 14.70
N ILE A 133 -18.42 -3.89 14.36
CA ILE A 133 -17.55 -3.26 13.37
C ILE A 133 -16.84 -2.11 14.06
N ALA A 134 -15.54 -2.05 13.90
CA ALA A 134 -14.72 -0.92 14.31
C ALA A 134 -14.48 -0.04 13.09
N LEU A 135 -14.84 1.23 13.21
CA LEU A 135 -14.59 2.27 12.22
C LEU A 135 -13.58 3.25 12.82
N LEU A 136 -12.42 3.40 12.21
CA LEU A 136 -11.43 4.37 12.64
C LEU A 136 -11.27 5.44 11.56
N ARG A 137 -11.72 6.67 11.86
CA ARG A 137 -11.58 7.81 10.95
C ARG A 137 -10.22 8.46 11.09
N GLY A 138 -9.50 8.59 9.98
CA GLY A 138 -8.29 9.37 9.85
C GLY A 138 -8.47 10.53 8.88
N GLU A 139 -7.84 11.65 9.18
CA GLU A 139 -7.62 12.75 8.24
C GLU A 139 -6.22 12.67 7.70
N PHE A 140 -6.03 13.02 6.43
CA PHE A 140 -4.71 12.99 5.80
C PHE A 140 -4.45 14.25 4.98
N GLN A 141 -3.15 14.56 4.83
CA GLN A 141 -2.68 15.63 3.96
C GLN A 141 -1.30 15.29 3.40
N PRO A 142 -0.99 15.68 2.16
CA PRO A 142 0.36 15.54 1.61
C PRO A 142 1.41 16.24 2.46
N VAL A 143 2.58 15.62 2.60
CA VAL A 143 3.70 16.19 3.36
C VAL A 143 4.57 17.02 2.42
N PRO A 144 4.77 18.32 2.67
CA PRO A 144 5.65 19.16 1.86
C PRO A 144 7.07 18.59 1.79
N GLY A 145 7.63 18.53 0.58
CA GLY A 145 8.98 18.00 0.35
C GLY A 145 9.08 16.47 0.22
N TYR A 146 7.98 15.73 0.46
CA TYR A 146 7.91 14.27 0.33
C TYR A 146 6.81 13.88 -0.67
N PRO A 147 7.18 13.57 -1.92
CA PRO A 147 6.21 13.43 -3.02
C PRO A 147 5.23 12.27 -2.88
N ASP A 148 5.57 11.27 -2.11
CA ASP A 148 4.77 10.04 -1.90
C ASP A 148 4.15 9.92 -0.50
N MET A 149 4.29 10.96 0.35
CA MET A 149 3.96 10.88 1.77
C MET A 149 2.69 11.63 2.13
N LEU A 150 1.84 10.98 2.92
CA LEU A 150 0.68 11.55 3.58
C LEU A 150 0.88 11.53 5.09
N LYS A 151 0.65 12.66 5.75
CA LYS A 151 0.54 12.73 7.21
C LYS A 151 -0.89 12.39 7.62
N VAL A 152 -1.03 11.47 8.56
CA VAL A 152 -2.31 10.98 9.05
C VAL A 152 -2.53 11.41 10.50
N ARG A 153 -3.78 11.73 10.82
CA ARG A 153 -4.24 12.00 12.19
C ARG A 153 -5.58 11.32 12.41
N PHE A 154 -5.66 10.45 13.40
CA PHE A 154 -6.94 9.83 13.78
C PHE A 154 -7.83 10.81 14.54
N THR A 155 -9.09 10.86 14.16
CA THR A 155 -10.04 11.90 14.62
C THR A 155 -11.30 11.38 15.24
N ARG A 156 -11.80 10.21 14.83
CA ARG A 156 -13.01 9.58 15.37
C ARG A 156 -12.91 8.07 15.36
N PHE A 157 -13.55 7.44 16.32
CA PHE A 157 -13.69 6.01 16.41
C PHE A 157 -15.16 5.65 16.67
N PRO A 158 -16.02 5.70 15.65
CA PRO A 158 -17.35 5.16 15.77
C PRO A 158 -17.29 3.63 15.77
N GLY A 159 -17.88 3.01 16.78
CA GLY A 159 -18.03 1.56 16.87
C GLY A 159 -19.50 1.18 16.77
N ASN A 160 -19.84 0.14 16.03
CA ASN A 160 -21.19 -0.39 15.96
C ASN A 160 -21.29 -1.76 16.64
N LYS A 161 -22.41 -2.01 17.35
CA LYS A 161 -22.68 -3.27 18.00
C LYS A 161 -23.33 -4.32 17.08
N GLY A 162 -23.77 -3.93 15.88
CA GLY A 162 -24.37 -4.83 14.90
C GLY A 162 -23.65 -4.74 13.58
N ARG A 163 -23.45 -5.87 12.93
CA ARG A 163 -23.09 -5.91 11.50
C ARG A 163 -24.41 -5.86 10.72
N PRO A 164 -24.68 -4.81 9.93
CA PRO A 164 -25.79 -4.87 9.00
C PRO A 164 -25.50 -5.97 7.98
N GLU A 165 -26.43 -6.92 7.83
CA GLU A 165 -26.24 -8.05 6.91
C GLU A 165 -26.42 -7.64 5.45
N ASP A 166 -27.19 -6.57 5.22
CA ASP A 166 -27.60 -6.14 3.90
C ASP A 166 -26.77 -4.99 3.31
N ILE A 167 -25.78 -4.49 4.05
CA ILE A 167 -24.96 -3.35 3.61
C ILE A 167 -23.50 -3.79 3.49
N PRO A 168 -22.87 -3.58 2.33
CA PRO A 168 -21.43 -3.79 2.18
C PRO A 168 -20.64 -3.02 3.24
N LEU A 169 -19.65 -3.64 3.86
CA LEU A 169 -18.93 -3.05 4.99
C LEU A 169 -18.29 -1.70 4.68
N TRP A 170 -17.82 -1.49 3.45
CA TRP A 170 -17.25 -0.21 3.07
C TRP A 170 -18.27 0.94 2.97
N GLU A 171 -19.56 0.65 2.76
CA GLU A 171 -20.61 1.67 2.76
C GLU A 171 -20.85 2.25 4.15
N LEU A 172 -20.52 1.51 5.20
CA LEU A 172 -20.62 2.00 6.58
C LEU A 172 -19.74 3.25 6.82
N ALA A 173 -18.68 3.43 6.07
CA ALA A 173 -17.87 4.64 6.16
C ALA A 173 -18.65 5.89 5.72
N ALA A 174 -19.44 5.79 4.66
CA ALA A 174 -20.30 6.88 4.19
C ALA A 174 -21.42 7.18 5.18
N LEU A 175 -22.06 6.13 5.71
CA LEU A 175 -23.10 6.28 6.76
C LEU A 175 -22.52 6.91 8.03
N ALA A 176 -21.29 6.53 8.40
CA ALA A 176 -20.61 7.12 9.57
C ALA A 176 -20.34 8.61 9.38
N GLU A 177 -19.96 9.02 8.18
CA GLU A 177 -19.72 10.43 7.88
C GLU A 177 -21.00 11.24 7.81
N ALA A 178 -22.07 10.67 7.26
CA ALA A 178 -23.40 11.28 7.23
C ALA A 178 -24.07 11.35 8.64
N GLY A 179 -23.55 10.62 9.63
CA GLY A 179 -24.20 10.49 10.94
C GLY A 179 -25.38 9.51 10.96
N GLU A 180 -25.50 8.67 9.94
CA GLU A 180 -26.62 7.75 9.70
C GLU A 180 -26.31 6.31 10.13
N LEU A 181 -25.30 6.11 10.98
CA LEU A 181 -24.98 4.77 11.49
C LEU A 181 -26.18 4.17 12.25
N PRO A 182 -26.38 2.85 12.11
CA PRO A 182 -27.47 2.16 12.80
C PRO A 182 -27.50 2.40 14.30
N ALA A 183 -28.69 2.31 14.90
CA ALA A 183 -28.90 2.47 16.33
C ALA A 183 -27.97 1.55 17.15
N GLY A 184 -27.38 2.09 18.22
CA GLY A 184 -26.41 1.38 19.06
C GLY A 184 -24.94 1.67 18.74
N THR A 185 -24.68 2.58 17.81
CA THR A 185 -23.33 3.09 17.55
C THR A 185 -22.81 3.87 18.76
N THR A 186 -21.63 3.49 19.24
CA THR A 186 -20.90 4.23 20.27
C THR A 186 -19.81 5.04 19.59
N ILE A 187 -19.76 6.35 19.82
CA ILE A 187 -18.70 7.22 19.29
C ILE A 187 -17.74 7.52 20.43
N VAL A 188 -16.47 7.12 20.24
CA VAL A 188 -15.41 7.51 21.16
C VAL A 188 -15.00 8.95 20.83
N PRO A 189 -14.98 9.86 21.82
CA PRO A 189 -14.61 11.25 21.60
C PRO A 189 -13.22 11.39 20.99
N GLY A 190 -13.05 12.35 20.07
CA GLY A 190 -11.84 12.52 19.28
C GLY A 190 -10.56 12.77 20.10
N PHE A 191 -10.66 13.37 21.30
CA PHE A 191 -9.49 13.57 22.17
C PHE A 191 -8.97 12.24 22.74
N ILE A 192 -9.86 11.27 23.04
CA ILE A 192 -9.50 9.92 23.48
C ILE A 192 -8.84 9.18 22.32
N VAL A 193 -9.42 9.25 21.12
CA VAL A 193 -8.86 8.62 19.91
C VAL A 193 -7.43 9.14 19.65
N ARG A 194 -7.23 10.43 19.75
CA ARG A 194 -5.91 11.05 19.58
C ARG A 194 -4.90 10.60 20.63
N TRP A 195 -5.34 10.33 21.84
CA TRP A 195 -4.44 9.84 22.89
C TRP A 195 -4.00 8.39 22.62
N PHE A 196 -4.92 7.51 22.21
CA PHE A 196 -4.63 6.08 22.06
C PHE A 196 -4.06 5.71 20.70
N PHE A 197 -4.49 6.39 19.63
CA PHE A 197 -4.11 6.03 18.26
C PHE A 197 -3.15 7.05 17.62
N GLY A 198 -3.05 8.26 18.18
CA GLY A 198 -2.14 9.29 17.69
C GLY A 198 -2.38 9.64 16.21
N GLY A 199 -1.41 9.34 15.43
CA GLY A 199 -1.34 9.49 13.98
C GLY A 199 -0.05 8.87 13.48
N GLY A 200 0.24 9.03 12.20
CA GLY A 200 1.43 8.48 11.58
C GLY A 200 1.58 9.02 10.16
N PHE A 201 2.27 8.26 9.35
CA PHE A 201 2.49 8.58 7.95
C PHE A 201 2.08 7.38 7.09
N LEU A 202 1.54 7.69 5.90
CA LEU A 202 1.32 6.72 4.84
C LEU A 202 2.19 7.13 3.66
N ARG A 203 3.04 6.22 3.20
CA ARG A 203 3.81 6.40 1.98
C ARG A 203 3.12 5.65 0.86
N GLU A 204 2.50 6.41 -0.02
CA GLU A 204 1.72 5.92 -1.15
C GLU A 204 2.65 5.65 -2.34
N VAL A 205 3.15 4.45 -2.47
CA VAL A 205 4.16 4.13 -3.49
C VAL A 205 3.54 3.79 -4.84
N TYR A 206 2.38 3.14 -4.85
CA TYR A 206 1.69 2.80 -6.08
C TYR A 206 0.18 2.92 -5.93
N THR A 207 -0.49 3.52 -6.91
CA THR A 207 -1.95 3.57 -6.96
C THR A 207 -2.41 3.66 -8.42
N ASP A 208 -3.27 2.74 -8.81
CA ASP A 208 -4.02 2.81 -10.07
C ASP A 208 -5.52 2.49 -9.84
N ALA A 209 -6.25 2.16 -10.89
CA ALA A 209 -7.68 1.86 -10.78
C ALA A 209 -7.99 0.62 -9.92
N ASP A 210 -7.08 -0.35 -9.86
CA ASP A 210 -7.33 -1.69 -9.31
C ASP A 210 -6.48 -2.03 -8.09
N MET A 211 -5.29 -1.46 -7.99
CA MET A 211 -4.30 -1.80 -6.97
C MET A 211 -3.78 -0.54 -6.27
N ARG A 212 -3.57 -0.66 -4.98
CA ARG A 212 -2.88 0.33 -4.15
C ARG A 212 -1.87 -0.36 -3.25
N ILE A 213 -0.67 0.21 -3.20
CA ILE A 213 0.40 -0.23 -2.33
C ILE A 213 0.83 0.96 -1.48
N THR A 214 0.72 0.82 -0.18
CA THR A 214 1.09 1.85 0.79
C THR A 214 1.93 1.26 1.90
N TYR A 215 2.79 2.08 2.48
CA TYR A 215 3.47 1.77 3.72
C TYR A 215 2.92 2.65 4.82
N ALA A 216 2.78 2.11 6.02
CA ALA A 216 2.44 2.89 7.21
C ALA A 216 3.62 2.88 8.17
N GLY A 217 3.94 4.03 8.75
CA GLY A 217 5.01 4.21 9.71
C GLY A 217 4.76 5.40 10.63
N ASP A 218 5.54 5.48 11.70
CA ASP A 218 5.40 6.53 12.70
C ASP A 218 6.22 7.79 12.37
N ARG A 219 7.22 7.68 11.47
CA ARG A 219 8.15 8.74 11.12
C ARG A 219 8.33 8.91 9.62
N VAL A 220 8.56 10.14 9.19
CA VAL A 220 8.78 10.48 7.78
C VAL A 220 10.11 9.94 7.25
N ASP A 221 11.16 9.99 8.07
CA ASP A 221 12.54 9.71 7.66
C ASP A 221 13.02 8.31 8.07
N ASP A 222 12.20 7.57 8.80
CA ASP A 222 12.55 6.23 9.29
C ASP A 222 11.75 5.17 8.53
N ARG A 223 12.43 4.46 7.65
CA ARG A 223 11.84 3.37 6.86
C ARG A 223 11.95 2.01 7.54
N ALA A 224 12.70 1.91 8.62
CA ALA A 224 12.92 0.63 9.30
C ALA A 224 11.65 0.09 9.96
N ASP A 225 10.73 0.98 10.34
CA ASP A 225 9.45 0.63 10.97
C ASP A 225 8.25 0.73 10.01
N GLU A 226 8.49 0.92 8.71
CA GLU A 226 7.41 0.96 7.73
C GLU A 226 6.85 -0.44 7.44
N HIS A 227 5.55 -0.54 7.43
CA HIS A 227 4.82 -1.76 7.12
C HIS A 227 4.04 -1.62 5.83
N ILE A 228 4.26 -2.58 4.91
CA ILE A 228 3.60 -2.60 3.61
C ILE A 228 2.16 -3.12 3.72
N TYR A 229 1.26 -2.50 2.96
CA TYR A 229 -0.12 -2.95 2.77
C TYR A 229 -0.40 -3.08 1.28
N ILE A 230 -0.85 -4.26 0.87
CA ILE A 230 -1.29 -4.56 -0.49
C ILE A 230 -2.81 -4.53 -0.50
N MET A 231 -3.37 -3.68 -1.33
CA MET A 231 -4.81 -3.47 -1.42
C MET A 231 -5.30 -3.57 -2.87
N THR A 232 -6.53 -4.03 -3.01
CA THR A 232 -7.27 -4.00 -4.29
C THR A 232 -8.51 -3.15 -4.16
N ARG A 233 -9.02 -2.64 -5.28
CA ARG A 233 -10.30 -1.95 -5.31
C ARG A 233 -11.41 -2.91 -4.84
N ALA A 234 -12.17 -2.52 -3.83
CA ALA A 234 -13.36 -3.29 -3.45
C ALA A 234 -14.42 -3.16 -4.55
N ARG A 235 -15.01 -4.29 -4.93
CA ARG A 235 -16.04 -4.35 -5.98
C ARG A 235 -17.39 -4.65 -5.34
N SER A 236 -18.42 -3.95 -5.75
CA SER A 236 -19.79 -4.27 -5.39
C SER A 236 -20.12 -5.64 -5.98
N GLY A 237 -20.45 -6.64 -5.15
CA GLY A 237 -20.99 -7.92 -5.60
C GLY A 237 -19.97 -9.05 -5.83
N ALA A 238 -18.99 -9.20 -4.95
CA ALA A 238 -18.27 -10.48 -4.81
C ALA A 238 -18.85 -11.29 -3.66
#